data_ededd12043ddef0f4a8d1b058b3f714f
#
_entry.id   ededd12043ddef0f4a8d1b058b3f714f
#
_cell.length_a   1.000
_cell.length_b   1.000
_cell.length_c   1.000
_cell.angle_alpha   90.00
_cell.angle_beta   90.00
_cell.angle_gamma   90.00
#
_symmetry.space_group_name_H-M   'P 1'
#
loop_
_entity.id
_entity.type
_entity.pdbx_description
1 polymer ?
#
loop_
_entity_poly.entity_id
_entity_poly.type
_entity_poly.pdbx_seq_one_letter_code
_entity_poly.pdbx_strand_id
1 'polypeptide(L)'
;MKIKTKLAISFCIIIFVPVVLTSIVLVGFNKIQLKAINKTYGMEDAGMLALTDTVQFLNKVTGRTYDELEKTSLIEPSKLFDSDYLTKINKKLEKKYSYLIVKSEGELVFNGGIGNDDILRKLPRISNKQSSSDVSSYMDSDDKVLIKQLNFCD
;
A
#
# COMPACT_ATOMS: atom_id res chain seq x y z
N MET A 1 -41.40 -35.65 -24.47
CA MET A 1 -40.40 -35.52 -23.40
C MET A 1 -40.95 -36.11 -22.11
N LYS A 2 -40.26 -37.09 -21.49
CA LYS A 2 -40.74 -37.73 -20.28
C LYS A 2 -40.70 -36.75 -19.08
N ILE A 3 -41.68 -36.82 -18.18
CA ILE A 3 -41.80 -35.94 -17.01
C ILE A 3 -40.48 -35.86 -16.21
N LYS A 4 -39.78 -36.96 -16.06
CA LYS A 4 -38.48 -37.06 -15.38
C LYS A 4 -37.41 -36.14 -16.01
N THR A 5 -37.38 -36.04 -17.35
CA THR A 5 -36.42 -35.20 -18.07
C THR A 5 -36.74 -33.72 -17.89
N LYS A 6 -38.00 -33.31 -17.88
CA LYS A 6 -38.40 -31.93 -17.59
C LYS A 6 -38.03 -31.50 -16.17
N LEU A 7 -38.25 -32.41 -15.20
CA LEU A 7 -37.90 -32.15 -13.81
C LEU A 7 -36.37 -32.00 -13.62
N ALA A 8 -35.59 -32.88 -14.23
CA ALA A 8 -34.14 -32.80 -14.18
C ALA A 8 -33.59 -31.52 -14.79
N ILE A 9 -34.11 -31.11 -15.95
CA ILE A 9 -33.72 -29.83 -16.62
C ILE A 9 -34.09 -28.65 -15.73
N SER A 10 -35.30 -28.61 -15.19
CA SER A 10 -35.74 -27.53 -14.29
C SER A 10 -34.82 -27.41 -13.06
N PHE A 11 -34.44 -28.53 -12.47
CA PHE A 11 -33.55 -28.58 -11.31
C PHE A 11 -32.14 -28.06 -11.66
N CYS A 12 -31.59 -28.48 -12.80
CA CYS A 12 -30.34 -27.98 -13.31
C CYS A 12 -30.37 -26.46 -13.53
N ILE A 13 -31.44 -25.93 -14.13
CA ILE A 13 -31.57 -24.50 -14.38
C ILE A 13 -31.57 -23.71 -13.05
N ILE A 14 -32.34 -24.18 -12.06
CA ILE A 14 -32.44 -23.51 -10.75
C ILE A 14 -31.08 -23.43 -10.05
N ILE A 15 -30.22 -24.44 -10.23
CA ILE A 15 -28.89 -24.43 -9.61
C ILE A 15 -27.88 -23.67 -10.46
N PHE A 16 -27.80 -23.93 -11.76
CA PHE A 16 -26.75 -23.34 -12.60
C PHE A 16 -26.93 -21.85 -12.86
N VAL A 17 -28.16 -21.37 -13.02
CA VAL A 17 -28.40 -19.95 -13.32
C VAL A 17 -27.89 -19.03 -12.20
N PRO A 18 -28.20 -19.25 -10.90
CA PRO A 18 -27.63 -18.42 -9.82
C PRO A 18 -26.12 -18.49 -9.75
N VAL A 19 -25.52 -19.66 -9.92
CA VAL A 19 -24.06 -19.82 -9.88
C VAL A 19 -23.38 -19.03 -11.00
N VAL A 20 -23.90 -19.12 -12.22
CA VAL A 20 -23.36 -18.36 -13.37
C VAL A 20 -23.53 -16.85 -13.17
N LEU A 21 -24.70 -16.40 -12.73
CA LEU A 21 -24.96 -14.98 -12.45
C LEU A 21 -24.03 -14.45 -11.36
N THR A 22 -23.88 -15.18 -10.26
CA THR A 22 -22.99 -14.79 -9.17
C THR A 22 -21.53 -14.70 -9.65
N SER A 23 -21.09 -15.64 -10.46
CA SER A 23 -19.74 -15.65 -11.03
C SER A 23 -19.50 -14.44 -11.93
N ILE A 24 -20.45 -14.06 -12.78
CA ILE A 24 -20.36 -12.88 -13.65
C ILE A 24 -20.27 -11.60 -12.80
N VAL A 25 -21.11 -11.49 -11.76
CA VAL A 25 -21.08 -10.32 -10.87
C VAL A 25 -19.76 -10.22 -10.13
N LEU A 26 -19.24 -11.31 -9.58
CA LEU A 26 -17.94 -11.32 -8.89
C LEU A 26 -16.78 -10.93 -9.80
N VAL A 27 -16.72 -11.48 -11.01
CA VAL A 27 -15.67 -11.14 -11.98
C VAL A 27 -15.78 -9.67 -12.40
N GLY A 28 -16.99 -9.18 -12.65
CA GLY A 28 -17.23 -7.77 -13.00
C GLY A 28 -16.80 -6.83 -11.87
N PHE A 29 -17.18 -7.13 -10.64
CA PHE A 29 -16.84 -6.34 -9.46
C PHE A 29 -15.33 -6.30 -9.23
N ASN A 30 -14.64 -7.44 -9.31
CA ASN A 30 -13.19 -7.51 -9.18
C ASN A 30 -12.48 -6.65 -10.24
N LYS A 31 -12.91 -6.68 -11.49
CA LYS A 31 -12.34 -5.83 -12.56
C LYS A 31 -12.52 -4.34 -12.27
N ILE A 32 -13.68 -3.93 -11.75
CA ILE A 32 -13.93 -2.53 -11.40
C ILE A 32 -13.03 -2.10 -10.24
N GLN A 33 -12.91 -2.92 -9.20
CA GLN A 33 -12.03 -2.61 -8.06
C GLN A 33 -10.56 -2.53 -8.47
N LEU A 34 -10.05 -3.50 -9.24
CA LEU A 34 -8.68 -3.48 -9.75
C LEU A 34 -8.41 -2.23 -10.58
N LYS A 35 -9.35 -1.85 -11.45
CA LYS A 35 -9.23 -0.63 -12.26
C LYS A 35 -9.20 0.64 -11.40
N ALA A 36 -10.01 0.69 -10.34
CA ALA A 36 -10.01 1.82 -9.40
C ALA A 36 -8.68 1.93 -8.66
N ILE A 37 -8.15 0.81 -8.16
CA ILE A 37 -6.83 0.75 -7.50
C ILE A 37 -5.73 1.17 -8.47
N ASN A 38 -5.69 0.62 -9.66
CA ASN A 38 -4.70 0.95 -10.68
C ASN A 38 -4.71 2.46 -11.01
N LYS A 39 -5.91 3.05 -11.12
CA LYS A 39 -6.07 4.49 -11.34
C LYS A 39 -5.56 5.33 -10.17
N THR A 40 -5.86 4.91 -8.93
CA THR A 40 -5.45 5.63 -7.72
C THR A 40 -3.93 5.67 -7.56
N TYR A 41 -3.26 4.55 -7.83
CA TYR A 41 -1.80 4.46 -7.68
C TYR A 41 -1.04 4.81 -8.96
N GLY A 42 -1.72 4.97 -10.09
CA GLY A 42 -1.12 5.30 -11.40
C GLY A 42 -0.24 4.18 -11.95
N MET A 43 -0.61 2.92 -11.67
CA MET A 43 0.10 1.72 -12.11
C MET A 43 -0.91 0.72 -12.69
N GLU A 44 -0.54 0.05 -13.79
CA GLU A 44 -1.45 -0.90 -14.46
C GLU A 44 -1.70 -2.18 -13.65
N ASP A 45 -0.75 -2.56 -12.81
CA ASP A 45 -0.74 -3.80 -12.02
C ASP A 45 -0.89 -3.58 -10.51
N ALA A 46 -1.22 -2.34 -10.07
CA ALA A 46 -1.31 -1.98 -8.67
C ALA A 46 -2.22 -2.90 -7.85
N GLY A 47 -3.41 -3.20 -8.38
CA GLY A 47 -4.37 -4.05 -7.70
C GLY A 47 -3.91 -5.48 -7.55
N MET A 48 -3.23 -6.02 -8.55
CA MET A 48 -2.66 -7.37 -8.49
C MET A 48 -1.52 -7.43 -7.46
N LEU A 49 -0.58 -6.49 -7.53
CA LEU A 49 0.56 -6.43 -6.61
C LEU A 49 0.13 -6.22 -5.16
N ALA A 50 -0.87 -5.40 -4.90
CA ALA A 50 -1.40 -5.19 -3.55
C ALA A 50 -1.92 -6.48 -2.92
N LEU A 51 -2.41 -7.42 -3.73
CA LEU A 51 -2.93 -8.70 -3.27
C LEU A 51 -1.87 -9.81 -3.20
N THR A 52 -0.87 -9.79 -4.09
CA THR A 52 0.09 -10.88 -4.25
C THR A 52 1.45 -10.60 -3.63
N ASP A 53 1.92 -9.35 -3.74
CA ASP A 53 3.24 -8.92 -3.25
C ASP A 53 3.18 -7.49 -2.71
N THR A 54 2.81 -7.37 -1.45
CA THR A 54 2.69 -6.08 -0.76
C THR A 54 4.01 -5.33 -0.64
N VAL A 55 5.14 -6.04 -0.60
CA VAL A 55 6.48 -5.44 -0.55
C VAL A 55 6.82 -4.76 -1.88
N GLN A 56 6.62 -5.48 -2.97
CA GLN A 56 6.84 -4.93 -4.31
C GLN A 56 5.86 -3.78 -4.61
N PHE A 57 4.61 -3.91 -4.16
CA PHE A 57 3.62 -2.84 -4.25
C PHE A 57 4.10 -1.55 -3.54
N LEU A 58 4.52 -1.64 -2.27
CA LEU A 58 5.04 -0.50 -1.51
C LEU A 58 6.27 0.12 -2.18
N ASN A 59 7.19 -0.71 -2.67
CA ASN A 59 8.37 -0.25 -3.38
C ASN A 59 8.03 0.54 -4.65
N LYS A 60 7.08 0.08 -5.44
CA LYS A 60 6.62 0.79 -6.64
C LYS A 60 5.87 2.09 -6.30
N VAL A 61 5.03 2.08 -5.27
CA VAL A 61 4.25 3.25 -4.84
C VAL A 61 5.16 4.36 -4.34
N THR A 62 6.16 4.01 -3.53
CA THR A 62 7.04 4.97 -2.84
C THR A 62 8.36 5.23 -3.56
N GLY A 63 8.74 4.42 -4.55
CA GLY A 63 10.07 4.40 -5.17
C GLY A 63 10.55 5.79 -5.62
N ARG A 64 9.75 6.51 -6.40
CA ARG A 64 10.13 7.85 -6.87
C ARG A 64 10.37 8.84 -5.73
N THR A 65 9.58 8.77 -4.68
CA THR A 65 9.73 9.63 -3.51
C THR A 65 10.95 9.23 -2.70
N TYR A 66 11.22 7.94 -2.63
CA TYR A 66 12.41 7.38 -2.01
C TYR A 66 13.67 7.87 -2.72
N ASP A 67 13.73 7.74 -4.04
CA ASP A 67 14.85 8.21 -4.86
C ASP A 67 15.05 9.73 -4.74
N GLU A 68 13.95 10.51 -4.62
CA GLU A 68 13.99 11.96 -4.41
C GLU A 68 14.60 12.29 -3.03
N LEU A 69 14.20 11.59 -1.97
CA LEU A 69 14.76 11.77 -0.63
C LEU A 69 16.23 11.37 -0.56
N GLU A 70 16.59 10.21 -1.15
CA GLU A 70 17.97 9.74 -1.20
C GLU A 70 18.89 10.74 -1.93
N LYS A 71 18.48 11.25 -3.08
CA LYS A 71 19.23 12.29 -3.78
C LYS A 71 19.36 13.58 -2.96
N THR A 72 18.29 13.98 -2.27
CA THR A 72 18.30 15.17 -1.44
C THR A 72 19.24 15.00 -0.26
N SER A 73 19.32 13.82 0.35
CA SER A 73 20.26 13.56 1.45
C SER A 73 21.72 13.69 1.04
N LEU A 74 22.02 13.32 -0.21
CA LEU A 74 23.40 13.40 -0.74
C LEU A 74 23.80 14.79 -1.19
N ILE A 75 22.84 15.59 -1.70
CA ILE A 75 23.15 16.91 -2.31
C ILE A 75 22.91 18.03 -1.30
N GLU A 76 21.81 18.01 -0.58
CA GLU A 76 21.38 19.07 0.33
C GLU A 76 20.70 18.47 1.58
N PRO A 77 21.47 17.83 2.48
CA PRO A 77 20.93 17.13 3.65
C PRO A 77 20.10 18.06 4.57
N SER A 78 20.39 19.35 4.61
CA SER A 78 19.62 20.33 5.39
C SER A 78 18.15 20.42 4.97
N LYS A 79 17.79 20.10 3.73
CA LYS A 79 16.40 20.06 3.27
C LYS A 79 15.57 18.97 3.95
N LEU A 80 16.21 17.94 4.48
CA LEU A 80 15.50 16.89 5.23
C LEU A 80 14.97 17.35 6.59
N PHE A 81 15.36 18.56 7.02
CA PHE A 81 14.85 19.22 8.22
C PHE A 81 13.92 20.41 7.87
N ASP A 82 13.75 20.71 6.57
CA ASP A 82 12.83 21.76 6.12
C ASP A 82 11.39 21.27 6.10
N SER A 83 10.57 21.84 6.98
CA SER A 83 9.15 21.48 7.13
C SER A 83 8.35 21.68 5.84
N ASP A 84 8.63 22.71 5.05
CA ASP A 84 7.90 23.00 3.81
C ASP A 84 8.24 21.95 2.73
N TYR A 85 9.51 21.58 2.64
CA TYR A 85 9.96 20.51 1.76
C TYR A 85 9.32 19.16 2.15
N LEU A 86 9.39 18.79 3.42
CA LEU A 86 8.82 17.52 3.92
C LEU A 86 7.29 17.49 3.74
N THR A 87 6.61 18.59 3.97
CA THR A 87 5.16 18.70 3.71
C THR A 87 4.83 18.50 2.24
N LYS A 88 5.62 19.05 1.32
CA LYS A 88 5.44 18.85 -0.12
C LYS A 88 5.62 17.40 -0.53
N ILE A 89 6.62 16.72 0.03
CA ILE A 89 6.86 15.29 -0.19
C ILE A 89 5.70 14.48 0.38
N ASN A 90 5.29 14.77 1.62
CA ASN A 90 4.18 14.06 2.26
C ASN A 90 2.88 14.15 1.46
N LYS A 91 2.53 15.33 0.93
CA LYS A 91 1.35 15.51 0.07
C LYS A 91 1.37 14.64 -1.20
N LYS A 92 2.54 14.28 -1.72
CA LYS A 92 2.65 13.33 -2.84
C LYS A 92 2.35 11.90 -2.38
N LEU A 93 2.79 11.52 -1.17
CA LEU A 93 2.58 10.21 -0.57
C LEU A 93 1.14 10.03 -0.09
N GLU A 94 0.54 11.06 0.52
CA GLU A 94 -0.83 11.06 1.04
C GLU A 94 -1.86 10.69 -0.04
N LYS A 95 -1.66 11.19 -1.28
CA LYS A 95 -2.48 10.79 -2.43
C LYS A 95 -2.43 9.29 -2.74
N LYS A 96 -1.48 8.59 -2.16
CA LYS A 96 -1.26 7.15 -2.31
C LYS A 96 -1.42 6.40 -0.98
N TYR A 97 -2.13 7.01 -0.02
CA TYR A 97 -2.35 6.46 1.33
C TYR A 97 -1.03 6.07 2.02
N SER A 98 0.01 6.85 1.78
CA SER A 98 1.32 6.69 2.39
C SER A 98 1.70 7.97 3.10
N TYR A 99 2.46 7.88 4.19
CA TYR A 99 2.84 9.03 4.99
C TYR A 99 4.35 9.02 5.25
N LEU A 100 4.92 10.21 5.32
CA LEU A 100 6.32 10.41 5.64
C LEU A 100 6.49 10.64 7.14
N ILE A 101 7.42 9.91 7.74
CA ILE A 101 7.88 10.16 9.11
C ILE A 101 9.37 10.35 9.06
N VAL A 102 9.86 11.43 9.66
CA VAL A 102 11.29 11.71 9.78
C VAL A 102 11.67 11.74 11.24
N LYS A 103 12.70 10.98 11.59
CA LYS A 103 13.31 10.96 12.92
C LYS A 103 14.79 11.31 12.81
N SER A 104 15.29 12.11 13.74
CA SER A 104 16.72 12.40 13.90
C SER A 104 17.11 12.11 15.34
N GLU A 105 18.18 11.37 15.55
CA GLU A 105 18.67 10.98 16.90
C GLU A 105 17.61 10.32 17.81
N GLY A 106 16.61 9.70 17.19
CA GLY A 106 15.48 9.06 17.90
C GLY A 106 14.30 10.00 18.19
N GLU A 107 14.44 11.30 17.95
CA GLU A 107 13.36 12.27 18.10
C GLU A 107 12.56 12.42 16.81
N LEU A 108 11.27 12.71 16.94
CA LEU A 108 10.36 12.92 15.82
C LEU A 108 10.54 14.34 15.28
N VAL A 109 11.11 14.44 14.07
CA VAL A 109 11.29 15.73 13.37
C VAL A 109 10.06 16.10 12.55
N PHE A 110 9.45 15.11 11.87
CA PHE A 110 8.29 15.32 11.02
C PHE A 110 7.32 14.14 11.09
N ASN A 111 6.03 14.45 11.23
CA ASN A 111 4.94 13.51 11.18
C ASN A 111 3.97 13.89 10.06
N GLY A 112 3.90 13.08 9.03
CA GLY A 112 3.08 13.33 7.84
C GLY A 112 1.59 13.06 7.98
N GLY A 113 1.08 12.76 9.18
CA GLY A 113 -0.36 12.60 9.41
C GLY A 113 -0.77 11.28 10.07
N ILE A 114 0.16 10.53 10.61
CA ILE A 114 -0.18 9.38 11.46
C ILE A 114 -0.65 9.91 12.80
N GLY A 115 -1.96 9.87 13.02
CA GLY A 115 -2.59 10.36 14.25
C GLY A 115 -2.51 9.40 15.45
N ASN A 116 -1.91 8.21 15.27
CA ASN A 116 -1.83 7.22 16.33
C ASN A 116 -0.43 7.23 16.95
N ASP A 117 -0.34 7.75 18.19
CA ASP A 117 0.91 7.80 18.95
C ASP A 117 1.49 6.40 19.24
N ASP A 118 0.65 5.38 19.32
CA ASP A 118 1.10 4.00 19.53
C ASP A 118 1.87 3.46 18.35
N ILE A 119 1.45 3.77 17.12
CA ILE A 119 2.19 3.43 15.91
C ILE A 119 3.55 4.12 15.91
N LEU A 120 3.59 5.41 16.25
CA LEU A 120 4.84 6.18 16.29
C LEU A 120 5.85 5.65 17.32
N ARG A 121 5.37 5.17 18.47
CA ARG A 121 6.21 4.56 19.52
C ARG A 121 6.73 3.18 19.14
N LYS A 122 5.95 2.43 18.37
CA LYS A 122 6.27 1.06 17.96
C LYS A 122 7.12 1.02 16.68
N LEU A 123 7.31 2.17 15.98
CA LEU A 123 8.20 2.21 14.84
C LEU A 123 9.60 1.71 15.23
N PRO A 124 10.22 0.85 14.41
CA PRO A 124 11.53 0.32 14.70
C PRO A 124 12.53 1.46 14.93
N ARG A 125 13.33 1.34 15.99
CA ARG A 125 14.45 2.24 16.20
C ARG A 125 15.47 2.01 15.08
N ILE A 126 16.10 3.08 14.62
CA ILE A 126 17.13 3.02 13.59
C ILE A 126 18.18 2.00 14.05
N SER A 127 18.35 0.96 13.27
CA SER A 127 19.42 -0.01 13.44
C SER A 127 20.45 0.31 12.35
N ASN A 128 21.68 0.63 12.74
CA ASN A 128 22.80 0.90 11.84
C ASN A 128 23.17 -0.28 10.91
N LYS A 129 22.41 -1.36 10.98
CA LYS A 129 22.65 -2.60 10.22
C LYS A 129 21.61 -2.91 9.18
N GLN A 130 20.51 -2.13 9.07
CA GLN A 130 19.49 -2.39 8.08
C GLN A 130 19.80 -1.66 6.77
N SER A 131 19.94 -2.44 5.72
CA SER A 131 20.07 -1.95 4.34
C SER A 131 18.86 -1.07 4.00
N SER A 132 19.10 -0.01 3.27
CA SER A 132 18.09 0.96 2.80
C SER A 132 16.96 0.36 1.96
N SER A 133 17.02 -0.92 1.62
CA SER A 133 16.04 -1.65 0.81
C SER A 133 15.05 -2.49 1.62
N ASP A 134 15.23 -2.62 2.94
CA ASP A 134 14.39 -3.50 3.74
C ASP A 134 13.02 -2.89 4.02
N VAL A 135 11.98 -3.57 3.52
CA VAL A 135 10.60 -3.27 3.85
C VAL A 135 10.21 -4.16 5.02
N SER A 136 9.92 -3.55 6.15
CA SER A 136 9.35 -4.25 7.30
C SER A 136 7.84 -4.10 7.33
N SER A 137 7.13 -5.18 7.65
CA SER A 137 5.70 -5.13 7.91
C SER A 137 5.47 -5.17 9.41
N TYR A 138 4.70 -4.22 9.91
CA TYR A 138 4.21 -4.21 11.27
C TYR A 138 2.71 -4.54 11.26
N MET A 139 2.30 -5.49 12.10
CA MET A 139 0.87 -5.76 12.33
C MET A 139 0.53 -5.31 13.75
N ASP A 140 -0.33 -4.31 13.85
CA ASP A 140 -1.09 -4.07 15.07
C ASP A 140 -2.40 -4.89 15.03
N SER A 141 -3.09 -5.03 16.16
CA SER A 141 -4.27 -5.89 16.30
C SER A 141 -5.35 -5.67 15.25
N ASP A 142 -5.48 -4.46 14.72
CA ASP A 142 -6.53 -4.07 13.80
C ASP A 142 -6.02 -3.55 12.44
N ASP A 143 -4.75 -3.12 12.33
CA ASP A 143 -4.21 -2.51 11.11
C ASP A 143 -2.87 -3.11 10.69
N LYS A 144 -2.76 -3.45 9.40
CA LYS A 144 -1.49 -3.83 8.79
C LYS A 144 -0.78 -2.60 8.24
N VAL A 145 0.29 -2.19 8.89
CA VAL A 145 1.14 -1.08 8.44
C VAL A 145 2.40 -1.63 7.76
N LEU A 146 2.65 -1.20 6.55
CA LEU A 146 3.88 -1.48 5.83
C LEU A 146 4.83 -0.30 6.00
N ILE A 147 6.05 -0.57 6.45
CA ILE A 147 7.07 0.44 6.71
C ILE A 147 8.24 0.21 5.78
N LYS A 148 8.61 1.23 5.01
CA LYS A 148 9.88 1.27 4.28
C LYS A 148 10.77 2.31 4.95
N GLN A 149 11.95 1.89 5.37
CA GLN A 149 12.89 2.74 6.09
C GLN A 149 14.03 3.16 5.18
N LEU A 150 14.41 4.43 5.26
CA LEU A 150 15.58 5.00 4.64
C LEU A 150 16.45 5.58 5.75
N ASN A 151 17.67 5.09 5.86
CA ASN A 151 18.63 5.56 6.85
C ASN A 151 19.66 6.45 6.16
N PHE A 152 19.88 7.61 6.71
CA PHE A 152 20.98 8.48 6.35
C PHE A 152 22.00 8.39 7.49
N CYS A 153 23.21 7.96 7.17
CA CYS A 153 24.36 8.06 8.07
C CYS A 153 25.13 9.31 7.67
N ASP A 154 25.39 10.18 8.63
CA ASP A 154 26.35 11.25 8.51
C ASP A 154 27.77 10.66 8.48
#